data_53c61d55371431a7da270669ff20bbb7
#
_entry.id   53c61d55371431a7da270669ff20bbb7
#
_cell.length_a   1.000
_cell.length_b   1.000
_cell.length_c   1.000
_cell.angle_alpha   90.00
_cell.angle_beta   90.00
_cell.angle_gamma   90.00
#
_symmetry.space_group_name_H-M   'P 1'
#
loop_
_entity.id
_entity.type
_entity.pdbx_description
1 polymer ?
#
loop_
_entity_poly.entity_id
_entity_poly.type
_entity_poly.pdbx_seq_one_letter_code
_entity_poly.pdbx_strand_id
1 'polypeptide(L)'
;MIEVKNITKSFDGKTILHDVSATFYTGKTNLIIGQSGSGKTVLMKSIVGLVRPEEGEILYDGRDMMKMNMKQTKEIRKEIGMLFQGSALFDSETVLGNVMFPLVMFTDDPYDKMLDRARFCLERVNLKGAEDKYPSEISGGMQKRVAIARAIALNPKYLFCDEPNSGLDPKTSIVIDELLSDITHEYNITTIINTHDMNSVLGIGENIVFINKGYREWVGDKEKIFTSVNEALNDFVFATRLFQEVKDYIVSHGATKRPDSDAM
;
A
#
# COMPACT_ATOMS: atom_id res chain seq x y z
N MET A 1 8.54 5.50 -9.80
CA MET A 1 7.37 6.43 -9.79
C MET A 1 6.26 5.86 -10.67
N ILE A 2 4.99 5.99 -10.24
CA ILE A 2 3.82 5.60 -11.05
C ILE A 2 2.98 6.84 -11.30
N GLU A 3 2.59 7.06 -12.56
CA GLU A 3 1.67 8.12 -12.96
C GLU A 3 0.39 7.49 -13.52
N VAL A 4 -0.74 8.00 -13.06
CA VAL A 4 -2.08 7.64 -13.54
C VAL A 4 -2.68 8.89 -14.18
N LYS A 5 -3.15 8.79 -15.42
CA LYS A 5 -3.67 9.93 -16.19
C LYS A 5 -5.04 9.60 -16.75
N ASN A 6 -6.04 10.36 -16.34
CA ASN A 6 -7.41 10.36 -16.87
C ASN A 6 -8.07 8.98 -16.88
N ILE A 7 -7.89 8.19 -15.79
CA ILE A 7 -8.44 6.85 -15.70
C ILE A 7 -9.96 6.90 -15.49
N THR A 8 -10.66 6.29 -16.43
CA THR A 8 -12.10 6.04 -16.35
C THR A 8 -12.35 4.53 -16.35
N LYS A 9 -13.18 4.07 -15.39
CA LYS A 9 -13.55 2.66 -15.27
C LYS A 9 -15.02 2.48 -14.95
N SER A 10 -15.68 1.63 -15.74
CA SER A 10 -17.09 1.26 -15.57
C SER A 10 -17.26 -0.26 -15.41
N PHE A 11 -18.33 -0.66 -14.72
CA PHE A 11 -18.81 -2.03 -14.64
C PHE A 11 -20.33 -2.02 -14.86
N ASP A 12 -20.81 -2.87 -15.73
CA ASP A 12 -22.25 -3.04 -16.03
C ASP A 12 -22.99 -1.70 -16.29
N GLY A 13 -22.32 -0.80 -17.04
CA GLY A 13 -22.87 0.52 -17.39
C GLY A 13 -22.77 1.56 -16.28
N LYS A 14 -22.25 1.21 -15.09
CA LYS A 14 -22.03 2.16 -13.98
C LYS A 14 -20.56 2.55 -13.93
N THR A 15 -20.27 3.84 -14.08
CA THR A 15 -18.91 4.37 -13.92
C THR A 15 -18.54 4.43 -12.45
N ILE A 16 -17.38 3.86 -12.13
CA ILE A 16 -16.82 3.78 -10.76
C ILE A 16 -15.64 4.73 -10.58
N LEU A 17 -14.84 4.95 -11.63
CA LEU A 17 -13.78 5.95 -11.63
C LEU A 17 -14.04 6.94 -12.75
N HIS A 18 -13.95 8.22 -12.42
CA HIS A 18 -14.26 9.33 -13.30
C HIS A 18 -13.01 10.20 -13.50
N ASP A 19 -12.31 10.02 -14.63
CA ASP A 19 -11.17 10.87 -15.02
C ASP A 19 -10.11 11.05 -13.91
N VAL A 20 -9.73 9.95 -13.26
CA VAL A 20 -8.82 9.97 -12.11
C VAL A 20 -7.38 10.09 -12.58
N SER A 21 -6.69 11.14 -12.13
CA SER A 21 -5.26 11.34 -12.37
C SER A 21 -4.51 11.49 -11.03
N ALA A 22 -3.37 10.79 -10.86
CA ALA A 22 -2.57 10.83 -9.64
C ALA A 22 -1.11 10.45 -9.92
N THR A 23 -0.20 10.92 -9.09
CA THR A 23 1.21 10.54 -9.13
C THR A 23 1.61 9.89 -7.81
N PHE A 24 2.28 8.75 -7.87
CA PHE A 24 2.80 8.00 -6.73
C PHE A 24 4.33 7.99 -6.80
N TYR A 25 4.95 8.54 -5.79
CA TYR A 25 6.38 8.84 -5.78
C TYR A 25 7.20 7.66 -5.25
N THR A 26 8.37 7.46 -5.84
CA THR A 26 9.37 6.48 -5.38
C THR A 26 9.97 6.92 -4.04
N GLY A 27 10.25 5.96 -3.16
CA GLY A 27 10.79 6.19 -1.83
C GLY A 27 9.80 6.85 -0.87
N LYS A 28 8.50 6.83 -1.20
CA LYS A 28 7.44 7.36 -0.35
C LYS A 28 6.32 6.36 -0.11
N THR A 29 5.71 6.46 1.06
CA THR A 29 4.43 5.83 1.34
C THR A 29 3.31 6.69 0.72
N ASN A 30 2.77 6.20 -0.39
CA ASN A 30 1.65 6.84 -1.09
C ASN A 30 0.35 6.18 -0.63
N LEU A 31 -0.58 6.97 -0.14
CA LEU A 31 -1.87 6.46 0.34
C LEU A 31 -3.00 6.81 -0.63
N ILE A 32 -3.88 5.86 -0.91
CA ILE A 32 -5.18 6.09 -1.53
C ILE A 32 -6.22 5.96 -0.43
N ILE A 33 -6.88 7.05 -0.08
CA ILE A 33 -7.86 7.11 1.01
C ILE A 33 -9.26 7.43 0.50
N GLY A 34 -10.28 7.13 1.32
CA GLY A 34 -11.69 7.41 1.03
C GLY A 34 -12.61 6.39 1.66
N GLN A 35 -13.90 6.66 1.63
CA GLN A 35 -14.91 5.77 2.18
C GLN A 35 -14.93 4.39 1.49
N SER A 36 -15.50 3.39 2.16
CA SER A 36 -15.78 2.10 1.52
C SER A 36 -16.67 2.31 0.29
N GLY A 37 -16.33 1.64 -0.83
CA GLY A 37 -17.06 1.81 -2.09
C GLY A 37 -16.72 3.08 -2.89
N SER A 38 -15.78 3.93 -2.46
CA SER A 38 -15.42 5.16 -3.19
C SER A 38 -14.61 4.93 -4.49
N GLY A 39 -14.16 3.69 -4.76
CA GLY A 39 -13.38 3.34 -5.96
C GLY A 39 -11.90 3.04 -5.72
N LYS A 40 -11.36 3.14 -4.50
CA LYS A 40 -9.94 2.90 -4.16
C LYS A 40 -9.39 1.56 -4.69
N THR A 41 -10.07 0.47 -4.33
CA THR A 41 -9.66 -0.88 -4.76
C THR A 41 -9.74 -1.05 -6.28
N VAL A 42 -10.70 -0.41 -6.95
CA VAL A 42 -10.79 -0.41 -8.41
C VAL A 42 -9.61 0.34 -9.01
N LEU A 43 -9.26 1.52 -8.47
CA LEU A 43 -8.09 2.28 -8.90
C LEU A 43 -6.80 1.46 -8.71
N MET A 44 -6.57 0.89 -7.53
CA MET A 44 -5.39 0.04 -7.26
C MET A 44 -5.34 -1.16 -8.21
N LYS A 45 -6.45 -1.89 -8.39
CA LYS A 45 -6.53 -3.02 -9.33
C LYS A 45 -6.26 -2.60 -10.77
N SER A 46 -6.67 -1.39 -11.15
CA SER A 46 -6.36 -0.83 -12.48
C SER A 46 -4.87 -0.54 -12.62
N ILE A 47 -4.25 0.05 -11.60
CA ILE A 47 -2.81 0.34 -11.60
C ILE A 47 -2.00 -0.96 -11.70
N VAL A 48 -2.32 -1.98 -10.93
CA VAL A 48 -1.64 -3.31 -10.96
C VAL A 48 -1.91 -4.07 -12.26
N GLY A 49 -2.93 -3.67 -13.03
CA GLY A 49 -3.34 -4.34 -14.28
C GLY A 49 -4.17 -5.61 -14.07
N LEU A 50 -4.86 -5.71 -12.95
CA LEU A 50 -5.87 -6.75 -12.68
C LEU A 50 -7.22 -6.37 -13.26
N VAL A 51 -7.48 -5.08 -13.45
CA VAL A 51 -8.66 -4.50 -14.10
C VAL A 51 -8.19 -3.55 -15.17
N ARG A 52 -8.66 -3.69 -16.41
CA ARG A 52 -8.31 -2.76 -17.48
C ARG A 52 -9.30 -1.59 -17.49
N PRO A 53 -8.84 -0.33 -17.33
CA PRO A 53 -9.69 0.84 -17.53
C PRO A 53 -10.10 0.99 -19.00
N GLU A 54 -11.19 1.70 -19.24
CA GLU A 54 -11.66 2.02 -20.60
C GLU A 54 -10.83 3.15 -21.19
N GLU A 55 -10.42 4.11 -20.35
CA GLU A 55 -9.70 5.31 -20.79
C GLU A 55 -8.54 5.62 -19.86
N GLY A 56 -7.57 6.37 -20.38
CA GLY A 56 -6.43 6.89 -19.64
C GLY A 56 -5.14 6.13 -19.85
N GLU A 57 -4.11 6.51 -19.09
CA GLU A 57 -2.77 5.94 -19.14
C GLU A 57 -2.27 5.59 -17.75
N ILE A 58 -1.49 4.50 -17.64
CA ILE A 58 -0.81 4.08 -16.41
C ILE A 58 0.66 3.89 -16.74
N LEU A 59 1.50 4.78 -16.20
CA LEU A 59 2.92 4.85 -16.52
C LEU A 59 3.77 4.37 -15.33
N TYR A 60 4.57 3.36 -15.54
CA TYR A 60 5.57 2.83 -14.61
C TYR A 60 6.96 3.32 -15.03
N ASP A 61 7.49 4.35 -14.37
CA ASP A 61 8.73 5.03 -14.79
C ASP A 61 8.71 5.35 -16.30
N GLY A 62 7.62 5.96 -16.78
CA GLY A 62 7.40 6.32 -18.18
C GLY A 62 6.97 5.16 -19.08
N ARG A 63 6.93 3.92 -18.63
CA ARG A 63 6.48 2.75 -19.38
C ARG A 63 4.96 2.62 -19.31
N ASP A 64 4.26 2.85 -20.41
CA ASP A 64 2.79 2.79 -20.48
C ASP A 64 2.29 1.34 -20.45
N MET A 65 1.72 0.95 -19.29
CA MET A 65 1.19 -0.38 -19.07
C MET A 65 0.04 -0.75 -19.99
N MET A 66 -0.74 0.25 -20.44
CA MET A 66 -1.89 0.04 -21.33
C MET A 66 -1.48 -0.37 -22.74
N LYS A 67 -0.25 -0.02 -23.16
CA LYS A 67 0.33 -0.30 -24.47
C LYS A 67 1.29 -1.49 -24.47
N MET A 68 1.56 -2.11 -23.30
CA MET A 68 2.47 -3.25 -23.19
C MET A 68 1.92 -4.50 -23.85
N ASN A 69 2.83 -5.23 -24.53
CA ASN A 69 2.55 -6.60 -24.94
C ASN A 69 2.70 -7.59 -23.78
N MET A 70 2.31 -8.84 -23.98
CA MET A 70 2.34 -9.90 -22.92
C MET A 70 3.73 -10.08 -22.28
N LYS A 71 4.81 -9.99 -23.06
CA LYS A 71 6.18 -10.14 -22.55
C LYS A 71 6.54 -8.97 -21.63
N GLN A 72 6.27 -7.75 -22.06
CA GLN A 72 6.50 -6.53 -21.27
C GLN A 72 5.66 -6.52 -19.97
N THR A 73 4.38 -6.93 -20.07
CA THR A 73 3.50 -7.07 -18.90
C THR A 73 4.03 -8.10 -17.90
N LYS A 74 4.59 -9.23 -18.39
CA LYS A 74 5.21 -10.24 -17.51
C LYS A 74 6.42 -9.66 -16.77
N GLU A 75 7.26 -8.90 -17.45
CA GLU A 75 8.44 -8.29 -16.82
C GLU A 75 8.05 -7.25 -15.77
N ILE A 76 7.07 -6.38 -16.04
CA ILE A 76 6.65 -5.38 -15.04
C ILE A 76 6.01 -6.04 -13.81
N ARG A 77 5.30 -7.17 -13.99
CA ARG A 77 4.71 -7.91 -12.87
C ARG A 77 5.75 -8.51 -11.93
N LYS A 78 6.95 -8.82 -12.39
CA LYS A 78 8.07 -9.23 -11.53
C LYS A 78 8.59 -8.09 -10.65
N GLU A 79 8.40 -6.84 -11.10
CA GLU A 79 8.77 -5.64 -10.36
C GLU A 79 7.70 -5.22 -9.32
N ILE A 80 6.56 -5.91 -9.28
CA ILE A 80 5.42 -5.61 -8.41
C ILE A 80 5.32 -6.63 -7.27
N GLY A 81 5.33 -6.15 -6.04
CA GLY A 81 4.89 -6.88 -4.85
C GLY A 81 3.46 -6.50 -4.50
N MET A 82 2.68 -7.45 -4.01
CA MET A 82 1.29 -7.17 -3.62
C MET A 82 0.91 -7.86 -2.31
N LEU A 83 0.36 -7.06 -1.40
CA LEU A 83 -0.31 -7.49 -0.17
C LEU A 83 -1.82 -7.31 -0.34
N PHE A 84 -2.55 -8.41 -0.35
CA PHE A 84 -4.02 -8.41 -0.42
C PHE A 84 -4.65 -8.24 0.96
N GLN A 85 -5.87 -7.71 1.02
CA GLN A 85 -6.61 -7.48 2.26
C GLN A 85 -6.67 -8.71 3.17
N GLY A 86 -6.93 -9.91 2.63
CA GLY A 86 -6.97 -11.19 3.35
C GLY A 86 -5.62 -11.90 3.49
N SER A 87 -4.48 -11.21 3.27
CA SER A 87 -3.12 -11.81 3.18
C SER A 87 -2.94 -12.79 2.02
N ALA A 88 -3.99 -13.52 1.63
CA ALA A 88 -4.02 -14.49 0.53
C ALA A 88 -2.84 -15.49 0.59
N LEU A 89 -2.55 -16.00 1.78
CA LEU A 89 -1.54 -17.05 1.96
C LEU A 89 -2.11 -18.38 1.44
N PHE A 90 -1.21 -19.24 0.98
CA PHE A 90 -1.55 -20.62 0.63
C PHE A 90 -1.62 -21.45 1.93
N ASP A 91 -2.80 -21.90 2.29
CA ASP A 91 -3.04 -22.69 3.52
C ASP A 91 -2.32 -24.05 3.51
N SER A 92 -2.04 -24.58 2.32
CA SER A 92 -1.29 -25.82 2.12
C SER A 92 0.22 -25.68 2.21
N GLU A 93 0.71 -24.44 2.28
CA GLU A 93 2.13 -24.13 2.33
C GLU A 93 2.53 -23.59 3.71
N THR A 94 3.74 -23.90 4.13
CA THR A 94 4.33 -23.31 5.34
C THR A 94 4.56 -21.80 5.17
N VAL A 95 4.90 -21.13 6.24
CA VAL A 95 5.36 -19.73 6.23
C VAL A 95 6.52 -19.55 5.24
N LEU A 96 7.52 -20.43 5.30
CA LEU A 96 8.64 -20.40 4.38
C LEU A 96 8.21 -20.68 2.93
N GLY A 97 7.36 -21.69 2.70
CA GLY A 97 6.82 -22.04 1.40
C GLY A 97 6.08 -20.87 0.75
N ASN A 98 5.25 -20.16 1.53
CA ASN A 98 4.57 -18.96 1.07
C ASN A 98 5.53 -17.86 0.58
N VAL A 99 6.63 -17.62 1.30
CA VAL A 99 7.63 -16.60 0.91
C VAL A 99 8.50 -17.07 -0.26
N MET A 100 8.80 -18.36 -0.35
CA MET A 100 9.53 -18.95 -1.47
C MET A 100 8.73 -18.98 -2.77
N PHE A 101 7.40 -19.02 -2.71
CA PHE A 101 6.55 -19.19 -3.88
C PHE A 101 6.87 -18.24 -5.06
N PRO A 102 6.97 -16.90 -4.89
CA PRO A 102 7.32 -16.03 -5.99
C PRO A 102 8.74 -16.26 -6.53
N LEU A 103 9.68 -16.67 -5.69
CA LEU A 103 11.05 -16.98 -6.12
C LEU A 103 11.06 -18.19 -7.03
N VAL A 104 10.37 -19.27 -6.65
CA VAL A 104 10.24 -20.50 -7.46
C VAL A 104 9.54 -20.21 -8.80
N MET A 105 8.52 -19.34 -8.80
CA MET A 105 7.71 -19.06 -9.99
C MET A 105 8.37 -18.11 -11.00
N PHE A 106 9.25 -17.22 -10.54
CA PHE A 106 9.70 -16.09 -11.35
C PHE A 106 11.24 -15.97 -11.48
N THR A 107 12.01 -16.84 -10.82
CA THR A 107 13.48 -16.87 -10.95
C THR A 107 13.95 -18.26 -11.37
N ASP A 108 15.15 -18.31 -11.93
CA ASP A 108 15.89 -19.56 -12.21
C ASP A 108 17.04 -19.74 -11.20
N ASP A 109 16.94 -19.10 -10.02
CA ASP A 109 17.97 -19.17 -8.97
C ASP A 109 18.05 -20.60 -8.38
N PRO A 110 19.24 -21.05 -7.95
CA PRO A 110 19.40 -22.28 -7.18
C PRO A 110 18.55 -22.26 -5.90
N TYR A 111 18.09 -23.45 -5.49
CA TYR A 111 17.22 -23.60 -4.30
C TYR A 111 17.79 -22.94 -3.04
N ASP A 112 19.09 -23.13 -2.77
CA ASP A 112 19.75 -22.55 -1.60
C ASP A 112 19.70 -21.02 -1.60
N LYS A 113 19.87 -20.39 -2.75
CA LYS A 113 19.78 -18.95 -2.91
C LYS A 113 18.34 -18.45 -2.67
N MET A 114 17.34 -19.17 -3.17
CA MET A 114 15.93 -18.86 -2.92
C MET A 114 15.60 -19.01 -1.43
N LEU A 115 16.11 -20.06 -0.79
CA LEU A 115 15.94 -20.32 0.63
C LEU A 115 16.52 -19.20 1.50
N ASP A 116 17.77 -18.80 1.22
CA ASP A 116 18.44 -17.70 1.92
C ASP A 116 17.68 -16.40 1.76
N ARG A 117 17.18 -16.11 0.55
CA ARG A 117 16.38 -14.92 0.28
C ARG A 117 15.05 -14.96 1.03
N ALA A 118 14.36 -16.08 1.08
CA ALA A 118 13.09 -16.22 1.81
C ALA A 118 13.30 -16.04 3.33
N ARG A 119 14.36 -16.64 3.90
CA ARG A 119 14.74 -16.46 5.31
C ARG A 119 15.06 -15.00 5.64
N PHE A 120 15.84 -14.35 4.78
CA PHE A 120 16.12 -12.92 4.91
C PHE A 120 14.81 -12.08 4.95
N CYS A 121 13.85 -12.36 4.05
CA CYS A 121 12.57 -11.67 4.05
C CYS A 121 11.76 -11.91 5.32
N LEU A 122 11.77 -13.15 5.86
CA LEU A 122 11.13 -13.48 7.14
C LEU A 122 11.79 -12.79 8.33
N GLU A 123 13.12 -12.72 8.34
CA GLU A 123 13.86 -11.99 9.38
C GLU A 123 13.54 -10.48 9.33
N ARG A 124 13.44 -9.90 8.13
CA ARG A 124 13.09 -8.48 7.94
C ARG A 124 11.71 -8.09 8.47
N VAL A 125 10.78 -9.05 8.50
CA VAL A 125 9.44 -8.85 9.08
C VAL A 125 9.31 -9.41 10.52
N ASN A 126 10.42 -9.70 11.20
CA ASN A 126 10.46 -10.25 12.57
C ASN A 126 9.66 -11.55 12.73
N LEU A 127 9.85 -12.50 11.82
CA LEU A 127 9.22 -13.85 11.86
C LEU A 127 10.23 -14.99 11.88
N LYS A 128 11.44 -14.75 12.38
CA LYS A 128 12.43 -15.82 12.59
C LYS A 128 11.90 -16.90 13.54
N GLY A 129 12.08 -18.17 13.16
CA GLY A 129 11.62 -19.33 13.95
C GLY A 129 10.16 -19.72 13.72
N ALA A 130 9.50 -19.13 12.70
CA ALA A 130 8.14 -19.49 12.29
C ALA A 130 8.08 -20.21 10.93
N GLU A 131 9.22 -20.56 10.37
CA GLU A 131 9.40 -21.04 8.97
C GLU A 131 8.54 -22.25 8.65
N ASP A 132 8.47 -23.22 9.58
CA ASP A 132 7.79 -24.51 9.40
C ASP A 132 6.30 -24.48 9.77
N LYS A 133 5.81 -23.36 10.32
CA LYS A 133 4.39 -23.21 10.68
C LYS A 133 3.53 -22.99 9.45
N TYR A 134 2.28 -23.44 9.56
CA TYR A 134 1.25 -23.16 8.57
C TYR A 134 0.48 -21.87 8.91
N PRO A 135 -0.21 -21.23 7.94
CA PRO A 135 -1.02 -20.03 8.20
C PRO A 135 -2.03 -20.20 9.34
N SER A 136 -2.63 -21.39 9.49
CA SER A 136 -3.57 -21.70 10.58
C SER A 136 -2.95 -21.74 12.00
N GLU A 137 -1.62 -21.83 12.09
CA GLU A 137 -0.89 -21.93 13.36
C GLU A 137 -0.31 -20.59 13.82
N ILE A 138 -0.55 -19.51 13.08
CA ILE A 138 -0.02 -18.17 13.36
C ILE A 138 -1.13 -17.13 13.48
N SER A 139 -0.87 -16.07 14.24
CA SER A 139 -1.84 -14.97 14.40
C SER A 139 -2.07 -14.17 13.12
N GLY A 140 -3.20 -13.45 13.03
CA GLY A 140 -3.51 -12.59 11.89
C GLY A 140 -2.42 -11.55 11.59
N GLY A 141 -1.82 -10.94 12.62
CA GLY A 141 -0.68 -10.03 12.45
C GLY A 141 0.57 -10.73 11.92
N MET A 142 0.83 -11.98 12.32
CA MET A 142 1.90 -12.80 11.72
C MET A 142 1.60 -13.13 10.26
N GLN A 143 0.35 -13.49 9.93
CA GLN A 143 -0.06 -13.74 8.53
C GLN A 143 0.17 -12.52 7.64
N LYS A 144 -0.14 -11.31 8.12
CA LYS A 144 0.16 -10.06 7.40
C LYS A 144 1.65 -9.89 7.16
N ARG A 145 2.48 -10.15 8.18
CA ARG A 145 3.95 -10.07 8.05
C ARG A 145 4.50 -11.12 7.07
N VAL A 146 3.98 -12.36 7.05
CA VAL A 146 4.33 -13.36 6.03
C VAL A 146 3.97 -12.86 4.63
N ALA A 147 2.79 -12.28 4.46
CA ALA A 147 2.35 -11.75 3.17
C ALA A 147 3.22 -10.55 2.71
N ILE A 148 3.70 -9.71 3.64
CA ILE A 148 4.69 -8.65 3.33
C ILE A 148 6.02 -9.28 2.92
N ALA A 149 6.54 -10.27 3.66
CA ALA A 149 7.77 -10.99 3.32
C ALA A 149 7.69 -11.60 1.91
N ARG A 150 6.56 -12.24 1.58
CA ARG A 150 6.29 -12.78 0.23
C ARG A 150 6.28 -11.67 -0.82
N ALA A 151 5.65 -10.53 -0.53
CA ALA A 151 5.55 -9.42 -1.47
C ALA A 151 6.92 -8.79 -1.81
N ILE A 152 7.87 -8.80 -0.86
CA ILE A 152 9.21 -8.24 -1.05
C ILE A 152 10.25 -9.27 -1.51
N ALA A 153 9.88 -10.54 -1.67
CA ALA A 153 10.82 -11.62 -1.99
C ALA A 153 11.60 -11.37 -3.30
N LEU A 154 10.94 -10.85 -4.33
CA LEU A 154 11.53 -10.55 -5.64
C LEU A 154 12.24 -9.18 -5.73
N ASN A 155 12.48 -8.47 -4.61
CA ASN A 155 12.98 -7.09 -4.62
C ASN A 155 12.16 -6.16 -5.53
N PRO A 156 10.87 -6.00 -5.26
CA PRO A 156 10.00 -5.23 -6.13
C PRO A 156 10.40 -3.75 -6.15
N LYS A 157 10.15 -3.07 -7.27
CA LYS A 157 10.24 -1.61 -7.38
C LYS A 157 8.95 -0.92 -6.91
N TYR A 158 7.85 -1.66 -6.95
CA TYR A 158 6.51 -1.17 -6.64
C TYR A 158 5.83 -2.14 -5.67
N LEU A 159 5.35 -1.63 -4.55
CA LEU A 159 4.65 -2.40 -3.53
C LEU A 159 3.22 -1.89 -3.39
N PHE A 160 2.26 -2.77 -3.52
CA PHE A 160 0.84 -2.46 -3.37
C PHE A 160 0.27 -3.17 -2.15
N CYS A 161 -0.43 -2.42 -1.29
CA CYS A 161 -1.05 -2.95 -0.07
C CYS A 161 -2.52 -2.55 -0.04
N ASP A 162 -3.41 -3.53 -0.15
CA ASP A 162 -4.84 -3.30 -0.07
C ASP A 162 -5.33 -3.59 1.35
N GLU A 163 -5.67 -2.53 2.10
CA GLU A 163 -6.14 -2.58 3.49
C GLU A 163 -5.23 -3.46 4.40
N PRO A 164 -3.93 -3.14 4.53
CA PRO A 164 -2.96 -3.99 5.24
C PRO A 164 -3.35 -4.24 6.70
N ASN A 165 -4.01 -3.29 7.34
CA ASN A 165 -4.37 -3.33 8.76
C ASN A 165 -5.75 -3.92 9.05
N SER A 166 -6.49 -4.33 7.99
CA SER A 166 -7.84 -4.89 8.16
C SER A 166 -7.84 -6.12 9.07
N GLY A 167 -8.66 -6.06 10.13
CA GLY A 167 -8.83 -7.16 11.09
C GLY A 167 -7.75 -7.25 12.17
N LEU A 168 -6.87 -6.27 12.29
CA LEU A 168 -5.84 -6.19 13.32
C LEU A 168 -6.26 -5.26 14.47
N ASP A 169 -5.70 -5.50 15.65
CA ASP A 169 -5.80 -4.56 16.75
C ASP A 169 -4.94 -3.31 16.51
N PRO A 170 -5.25 -2.17 17.18
CA PRO A 170 -4.54 -0.91 16.92
C PRO A 170 -3.02 -0.97 17.12
N LYS A 171 -2.54 -1.73 18.09
CA LYS A 171 -1.11 -1.86 18.36
C LYS A 171 -0.40 -2.63 17.23
N THR A 172 -1.00 -3.72 16.78
CA THR A 172 -0.47 -4.51 15.66
C THR A 172 -0.52 -3.72 14.35
N SER A 173 -1.57 -2.90 14.13
CA SER A 173 -1.69 -2.03 12.97
C SER A 173 -0.53 -1.03 12.86
N ILE A 174 -0.15 -0.39 13.98
CA ILE A 174 1.00 0.54 14.02
C ILE A 174 2.29 -0.19 13.60
N VAL A 175 2.53 -1.41 14.10
CA VAL A 175 3.71 -2.20 13.74
C VAL A 175 3.76 -2.54 12.24
N ILE A 176 2.60 -2.82 11.63
CA ILE A 176 2.51 -3.07 10.18
C ILE A 176 2.79 -1.80 9.39
N ASP A 177 2.24 -0.66 9.81
CA ASP A 177 2.46 0.64 9.17
C ASP A 177 3.94 1.04 9.21
N GLU A 178 4.58 0.96 10.37
CA GLU A 178 6.01 1.24 10.54
C GLU A 178 6.86 0.30 9.67
N LEU A 179 6.55 -1.00 9.65
CA LEU A 179 7.25 -1.97 8.81
C LEU A 179 7.14 -1.63 7.31
N LEU A 180 5.95 -1.25 6.82
CA LEU A 180 5.76 -0.84 5.42
C LEU A 180 6.50 0.46 5.11
N SER A 181 6.51 1.41 6.02
CA SER A 181 7.27 2.67 5.90
C SER A 181 8.78 2.41 5.85
N ASP A 182 9.31 1.61 6.77
CA ASP A 182 10.73 1.24 6.82
C ASP A 182 11.18 0.54 5.52
N ILE A 183 10.42 -0.46 5.07
CA ILE A 183 10.69 -1.17 3.80
C ILE A 183 10.68 -0.19 2.62
N THR A 184 9.73 0.74 2.59
CA THR A 184 9.61 1.74 1.53
C THR A 184 10.85 2.59 1.41
N HIS A 185 11.34 3.13 2.53
CA HIS A 185 12.49 4.01 2.56
C HIS A 185 13.81 3.25 2.36
N GLU A 186 14.00 2.12 3.06
CA GLU A 186 15.22 1.32 2.98
C GLU A 186 15.51 0.82 1.57
N TYR A 187 14.47 0.33 0.87
CA TYR A 187 14.63 -0.20 -0.49
C TYR A 187 14.28 0.80 -1.59
N ASN A 188 13.94 2.04 -1.23
CA ASN A 188 13.53 3.09 -2.18
C ASN A 188 12.40 2.64 -3.11
N ILE A 189 11.38 1.99 -2.55
CA ILE A 189 10.23 1.41 -3.28
C ILE A 189 9.15 2.48 -3.49
N THR A 190 8.40 2.40 -4.58
CA THR A 190 7.13 3.14 -4.71
C THR A 190 6.05 2.31 -4.03
N THR A 191 5.69 2.64 -2.79
CA THR A 191 4.65 1.93 -2.04
C THR A 191 3.32 2.64 -2.17
N ILE A 192 2.26 1.91 -2.55
CA ILE A 192 0.88 2.41 -2.63
C ILE A 192 0.02 1.59 -1.67
N ILE A 193 -0.62 2.26 -0.73
CA ILE A 193 -1.46 1.65 0.31
C ILE A 193 -2.88 2.18 0.17
N ASN A 194 -3.84 1.29 -0.07
CA ASN A 194 -5.25 1.60 0.13
C ASN A 194 -5.57 1.50 1.60
N THR A 195 -6.16 2.53 2.19
CA THR A 195 -6.64 2.47 3.57
C THR A 195 -7.80 3.43 3.83
N HIS A 196 -8.59 3.13 4.84
CA HIS A 196 -9.55 4.03 5.45
C HIS A 196 -9.21 4.30 6.94
N ASP A 197 -8.08 3.75 7.43
CA ASP A 197 -7.62 3.96 8.81
C ASP A 197 -6.87 5.30 8.93
N MET A 198 -7.42 6.20 9.72
CA MET A 198 -6.85 7.52 9.93
C MET A 198 -5.54 7.49 10.73
N ASN A 199 -5.30 6.47 11.54
CA ASN A 199 -4.02 6.31 12.23
C ASN A 199 -2.90 6.06 11.21
N SER A 200 -3.13 5.19 10.22
CA SER A 200 -2.18 4.97 9.11
C SER A 200 -1.98 6.25 8.30
N VAL A 201 -3.08 6.98 7.99
CA VAL A 201 -3.02 8.23 7.21
C VAL A 201 -2.13 9.26 7.88
N LEU A 202 -2.34 9.50 9.17
CA LEU A 202 -1.57 10.49 9.94
C LEU A 202 -0.18 9.98 10.36
N GLY A 203 -0.01 8.66 10.49
CA GLY A 203 1.26 8.04 10.84
C GLY A 203 2.27 8.07 9.70
N ILE A 204 1.91 7.44 8.57
CA ILE A 204 2.84 7.14 7.48
C ILE A 204 2.51 7.82 6.13
N GLY A 205 1.47 8.64 6.02
CA GLY A 205 1.04 9.26 4.77
C GLY A 205 1.94 10.40 4.29
N GLU A 206 2.84 10.12 3.34
CA GLU A 206 3.74 11.12 2.76
C GLU A 206 3.23 11.71 1.44
N ASN A 207 2.37 10.99 0.75
CA ASN A 207 1.61 11.44 -0.41
C ASN A 207 0.24 10.80 -0.35
N ILE A 208 -0.80 11.59 -0.24
CA ILE A 208 -2.16 11.13 0.04
C ILE A 208 -3.06 11.56 -1.10
N VAL A 209 -3.75 10.60 -1.72
CA VAL A 209 -4.75 10.81 -2.77
C VAL A 209 -6.11 10.45 -2.20
N PHE A 210 -7.00 11.43 -2.09
CA PHE A 210 -8.36 11.22 -1.60
C PHE A 210 -9.32 10.96 -2.76
N ILE A 211 -9.95 9.78 -2.74
CA ILE A 211 -10.96 9.36 -3.71
C ILE A 211 -12.33 9.39 -3.04
N ASN A 212 -13.24 10.19 -3.60
CA ASN A 212 -14.61 10.29 -3.17
C ASN A 212 -15.57 10.08 -4.35
N LYS A 213 -16.47 9.12 -4.23
CA LYS A 213 -17.47 8.77 -5.27
C LYS A 213 -16.89 8.59 -6.68
N GLY A 214 -15.69 8.04 -6.76
CA GLY A 214 -14.98 7.79 -8.01
C GLY A 214 -14.16 8.96 -8.55
N TYR A 215 -14.15 10.10 -7.88
CA TYR A 215 -13.35 11.27 -8.26
C TYR A 215 -12.14 11.44 -7.35
N ARG A 216 -11.02 11.95 -7.90
CA ARG A 216 -9.91 12.44 -7.09
C ARG A 216 -10.23 13.86 -6.63
N GLU A 217 -10.65 14.00 -5.39
CA GLU A 217 -11.04 15.32 -4.85
C GLU A 217 -9.91 16.09 -4.18
N TRP A 218 -8.87 15.37 -3.70
CA TRP A 218 -7.76 16.05 -3.04
C TRP A 218 -6.47 15.25 -3.14
N VAL A 219 -5.33 15.99 -3.12
CA VAL A 219 -3.97 15.43 -3.03
C VAL A 219 -3.14 16.30 -2.09
N GLY A 220 -2.37 15.66 -1.22
CA GLY A 220 -1.46 16.33 -0.30
C GLY A 220 -0.65 15.32 0.51
N ASP A 221 -0.29 15.71 1.72
CA ASP A 221 0.42 14.92 2.70
C ASP A 221 -0.27 15.00 4.07
N LYS A 222 0.25 14.26 5.06
CA LYS A 222 -0.33 14.21 6.40
C LYS A 222 -0.33 15.57 7.13
N GLU A 223 0.51 16.50 6.73
CA GLU A 223 0.56 17.85 7.32
C GLU A 223 -0.52 18.74 6.69
N LYS A 224 -0.63 18.71 5.36
CA LYS A 224 -1.62 19.51 4.59
C LYS A 224 -3.06 19.08 4.84
N ILE A 225 -3.30 17.87 5.32
CA ILE A 225 -4.65 17.36 5.60
C ILE A 225 -5.35 18.23 6.67
N PHE A 226 -4.62 18.74 7.68
CA PHE A 226 -5.17 19.55 8.75
C PHE A 226 -5.59 20.95 8.31
N THR A 227 -4.94 21.50 7.29
CA THR A 227 -5.21 22.86 6.77
C THR A 227 -6.07 22.85 5.50
N SER A 228 -6.53 21.67 5.09
CA SER A 228 -7.38 21.53 3.91
C SER A 228 -8.74 22.17 4.10
N VAL A 229 -9.20 22.91 3.07
CA VAL A 229 -10.55 23.49 2.98
C VAL A 229 -11.52 22.59 2.22
N ASN A 230 -11.10 21.42 1.77
CA ASN A 230 -11.96 20.45 1.08
C ASN A 230 -12.96 19.86 2.08
N GLU A 231 -14.24 20.15 1.91
CA GLU A 231 -15.31 19.71 2.82
C GLU A 231 -15.41 18.19 2.89
N ALA A 232 -15.44 17.49 1.74
CA ALA A 232 -15.56 16.04 1.69
C ALA A 232 -14.38 15.32 2.36
N LEU A 233 -13.15 15.86 2.23
CA LEU A 233 -12.00 15.36 2.95
C LEU A 233 -12.14 15.58 4.46
N ASN A 234 -12.58 16.77 4.86
CA ASN A 234 -12.77 17.10 6.26
C ASN A 234 -13.84 16.22 6.92
N ASP A 235 -14.96 16.00 6.26
CA ASP A 235 -16.02 15.11 6.71
C ASP A 235 -15.54 13.65 6.85
N PHE A 236 -14.63 13.24 5.98
CA PHE A 236 -14.07 11.88 6.01
C PHE A 236 -13.00 11.72 7.10
N VAL A 237 -12.02 12.62 7.16
CA VAL A 237 -10.86 12.51 8.07
C VAL A 237 -11.22 12.85 9.50
N PHE A 238 -12.00 13.92 9.68
CA PHE A 238 -12.37 14.46 11.00
C PHE A 238 -13.79 14.07 11.43
N ALA A 239 -14.27 12.90 10.99
CA ALA A 239 -15.58 12.38 11.35
C ALA A 239 -15.77 12.11 12.84
N THR A 240 -14.69 11.85 13.59
CA THR A 240 -14.75 11.60 15.02
C THR A 240 -14.37 12.85 15.82
N ARG A 241 -14.99 12.99 17.00
CA ARG A 241 -14.72 14.11 17.91
C ARG A 241 -13.23 14.25 18.25
N LEU A 242 -12.53 13.15 18.47
CA LEU A 242 -11.10 13.15 18.77
C LEU A 242 -10.30 13.81 17.65
N PHE A 243 -10.52 13.42 16.40
CA PHE A 243 -9.79 14.01 15.27
C PHE A 243 -10.19 15.47 15.01
N GLN A 244 -11.41 15.88 15.33
CA GLN A 244 -11.83 17.29 15.30
C GLN A 244 -11.05 18.11 16.34
N GLU A 245 -10.98 17.65 17.58
CA GLU A 245 -10.23 18.31 18.65
C GLU A 245 -8.72 18.41 18.31
N VAL A 246 -8.14 17.37 17.71
CA VAL A 246 -6.74 17.39 17.23
C VAL A 246 -6.56 18.42 16.12
N LYS A 247 -7.47 18.50 15.15
CA LYS A 247 -7.43 19.50 14.09
C LYS A 247 -7.50 20.91 14.66
N ASP A 248 -8.45 21.19 15.54
CA ASP A 248 -8.65 22.51 16.16
C ASP A 248 -7.41 22.93 16.95
N TYR A 249 -6.79 21.97 17.67
CA TYR A 249 -5.54 22.22 18.39
C TYR A 249 -4.39 22.59 17.43
N ILE A 250 -4.18 21.82 16.36
CA ILE A 250 -3.11 22.06 15.39
C ILE A 250 -3.30 23.39 14.66
N VAL A 251 -4.53 23.70 14.25
CA VAL A 251 -4.85 24.94 13.54
C VAL A 251 -4.70 26.16 14.46
N SER A 252 -5.12 26.05 15.74
CA SER A 252 -5.06 27.19 16.70
C SER A 252 -3.63 27.48 17.22
N HIS A 253 -2.76 26.47 17.28
CA HIS A 253 -1.42 26.64 17.84
C HIS A 253 -0.33 26.76 16.78
N GLY A 254 -0.68 26.71 15.49
CA GLY A 254 0.27 26.66 14.38
C GLY A 254 1.16 25.40 14.46
N ALA A 255 1.63 24.86 13.37
CA ALA A 255 2.58 23.74 13.38
C ALA A 255 3.92 24.21 14.00
N THR A 256 3.97 24.37 15.32
CA THR A 256 5.22 24.56 16.06
C THR A 256 5.96 23.22 16.00
N LYS A 257 7.15 23.25 15.41
CA LYS A 257 8.15 22.18 15.41
C LYS A 257 8.10 21.43 16.74
N ARG A 258 8.07 20.09 16.68
CA ARG A 258 8.33 19.26 17.86
C ARG A 258 9.62 19.79 18.51
N PRO A 259 9.67 19.99 19.83
CA PRO A 259 10.94 20.24 20.49
C PRO A 259 11.83 19.03 20.25
N ASP A 260 13.04 19.29 19.77
CA ASP A 260 14.07 18.28 19.56
C ASP A 260 14.23 17.47 20.84
N SER A 261 14.10 16.15 20.75
CA SER A 261 14.38 15.21 21.84
C SER A 261 15.88 14.97 22.00
N ASP A 262 16.65 16.06 22.05
CA ASP A 262 18.07 16.04 22.41
C ASP A 262 18.25 16.84 23.71
N ALA A 263 17.89 16.21 24.83
CA ALA A 263 18.43 16.55 26.15
C ALA A 263 17.98 15.48 27.18
N MET A 264 18.68 14.35 27.24
CA MET A 264 19.22 13.72 28.47
C MET A 264 19.88 12.38 28.12
#